data_9d57e821ec08f9c173e224953c6b372b
#
_entry.id   9d57e821ec08f9c173e224953c6b372b
#
_cell.length_a   1.000
_cell.length_b   1.000
_cell.length_c   1.000
_cell.angle_alpha   90.00
_cell.angle_beta   90.00
_cell.angle_gamma   90.00
#
_symmetry.space_group_name_H-M   'P 1'
#
loop_
_entity.id
_entity.type
_entity.pdbx_description
1 polymer ?
#
loop_
_entity_poly.entity_id
_entity_poly.type
_entity_poly.pdbx_seq_one_letter_code
_entity_poly.pdbx_strand_id
1 'polypeptide(L)'
;DRLQDLINAGNDFTHLDTGQPLGELADRIVTANAYIGCWGIVEALDQGADIVITGRATDAAVVAGPAAWRHGWQRDDWDALAGAIVAGHVIECGAQATGGNYSFFTEIDDLTYPGFPWAEVFADGSSIIGKHDGTGGEISIGTITSQLLYEIQSERYLNPDVVSRFDTIQ
;
A
#
# COMPACT_ATOMS: atom_id res chain seq x y z
N ASP A 1 16.99 -18.82 -14.75
CA ASP A 1 16.27 -17.58 -14.47
C ASP A 1 16.96 -16.76 -13.39
N ARG A 2 16.61 -15.49 -13.31
CA ARG A 2 17.31 -14.51 -12.47
C ARG A 2 17.37 -14.88 -10.98
N LEU A 3 16.37 -15.59 -10.47
CA LEU A 3 16.36 -16.04 -9.08
C LEU A 3 17.49 -17.03 -8.79
N GLN A 4 17.70 -17.99 -9.68
CA GLN A 4 18.81 -18.96 -9.53
C GLN A 4 20.17 -18.28 -9.61
N ASP A 5 20.32 -17.29 -10.49
CA ASP A 5 21.57 -16.52 -10.60
C ASP A 5 21.84 -15.72 -9.32
N LEU A 6 20.80 -15.16 -8.71
CA LEU A 6 20.90 -14.44 -7.42
C LEU A 6 21.25 -15.38 -6.26
N ILE A 7 20.65 -16.56 -6.20
CA ILE A 7 20.99 -17.58 -5.20
C ILE A 7 22.47 -18.00 -5.37
N ASN A 8 22.88 -18.27 -6.61
CA ASN A 8 24.27 -18.65 -6.94
C ASN A 8 25.27 -17.52 -6.60
N ALA A 9 24.82 -16.26 -6.64
CA ALA A 9 25.61 -15.09 -6.22
C ALA A 9 25.71 -14.91 -4.69
N GLY A 10 25.12 -15.82 -3.92
CA GLY A 10 25.21 -15.84 -2.46
C GLY A 10 24.07 -15.12 -1.73
N ASN A 11 22.99 -14.80 -2.42
CA ASN A 11 21.79 -14.30 -1.73
C ASN A 11 21.02 -15.50 -1.17
N ASP A 12 20.73 -15.50 0.12
CA ASP A 12 20.04 -16.61 0.79
C ASP A 12 18.52 -16.47 0.77
N PHE A 13 17.99 -15.26 0.57
CA PHE A 13 16.55 -14.96 0.57
C PHE A 13 15.85 -15.60 1.78
N THR A 14 16.38 -15.36 2.95
CA THR A 14 15.87 -15.89 4.20
C THR A 14 14.40 -15.51 4.42
N HIS A 15 13.57 -16.49 4.77
CA HIS A 15 12.17 -16.25 5.11
C HIS A 15 12.06 -15.33 6.34
N LEU A 16 11.29 -14.28 6.25
CA LEU A 16 11.23 -13.22 7.27
C LEU A 16 10.78 -13.72 8.65
N ASP A 17 9.82 -14.65 8.69
CA ASP A 17 9.26 -15.15 9.95
C ASP A 17 10.04 -16.34 10.50
N THR A 18 10.47 -17.26 9.63
CA THR A 18 11.06 -18.54 10.07
C THR A 18 12.58 -18.55 10.07
N GLY A 19 13.21 -17.61 9.37
CA GLY A 19 14.66 -17.58 9.17
C GLY A 19 15.20 -18.70 8.26
N GLN A 20 14.34 -19.46 7.58
CA GLN A 20 14.74 -20.55 6.70
C GLN A 20 15.31 -20.00 5.39
N PRO A 21 16.51 -20.39 4.96
CA PRO A 21 17.07 -20.00 3.67
C PRO A 21 16.26 -20.56 2.49
N LEU A 22 16.06 -19.75 1.45
CA LEU A 22 15.31 -20.16 0.26
C LEU A 22 15.93 -21.36 -0.46
N GLY A 23 17.26 -21.50 -0.41
CA GLY A 23 17.98 -22.57 -1.07
C GLY A 23 17.49 -23.98 -0.73
N GLU A 24 16.95 -24.18 0.47
CA GLU A 24 16.35 -25.45 0.90
C GLU A 24 15.02 -25.76 0.20
N LEU A 25 14.39 -24.76 -0.40
CA LEU A 25 13.11 -24.85 -1.09
C LEU A 25 13.21 -24.60 -2.60
N ALA A 26 14.44 -24.41 -3.13
CA ALA A 26 14.66 -23.96 -4.51
C ALA A 26 13.92 -24.81 -5.55
N ASP A 27 13.92 -26.14 -5.40
CA ASP A 27 13.24 -27.05 -6.33
C ASP A 27 11.70 -27.01 -6.26
N ARG A 28 11.15 -26.32 -5.27
CA ARG A 28 9.71 -26.20 -5.04
C ARG A 28 9.14 -24.85 -5.43
N ILE A 29 9.99 -23.92 -5.87
CA ILE A 29 9.57 -22.57 -6.26
C ILE A 29 8.83 -22.63 -7.58
N VAL A 30 7.59 -22.14 -7.59
CA VAL A 30 6.76 -22.05 -8.78
C VAL A 30 6.91 -20.67 -9.45
N THR A 31 7.05 -19.64 -8.63
CA THR A 31 7.21 -18.24 -9.10
C THR A 31 7.96 -17.43 -8.06
N ALA A 32 8.61 -16.36 -8.50
CA ALA A 32 9.25 -15.38 -7.64
C ALA A 32 8.95 -13.97 -8.15
N ASN A 33 8.50 -13.11 -7.25
CA ASN A 33 8.22 -11.72 -7.55
C ASN A 33 8.89 -10.83 -6.51
N ALA A 34 9.48 -9.74 -6.96
CA ALA A 34 9.93 -8.67 -6.08
C ALA A 34 8.86 -7.59 -6.05
N TYR A 35 8.47 -7.17 -4.86
CA TYR A 35 7.64 -5.98 -4.70
C TYR A 35 8.52 -4.75 -4.89
N ILE A 36 8.20 -3.93 -5.88
CA ILE A 36 8.84 -2.63 -6.09
C ILE A 36 8.01 -1.52 -5.44
N GLY A 37 8.65 -0.40 -5.16
CA GLY A 37 7.99 0.79 -4.62
C GLY A 37 7.49 1.75 -5.69
N CYS A 38 7.33 3.01 -5.29
CA CYS A 38 6.66 4.04 -6.08
C CYS A 38 7.56 4.75 -7.10
N TRP A 39 8.90 4.68 -6.97
CA TRP A 39 9.81 5.55 -7.74
C TRP A 39 9.83 5.27 -9.24
N GLY A 40 9.50 4.04 -9.68
CA GLY A 40 9.31 3.75 -11.10
C GLY A 40 8.09 4.45 -11.69
N ILE A 41 7.05 4.64 -10.86
CA ILE A 41 5.85 5.41 -11.23
C ILE A 41 6.18 6.89 -11.35
N VAL A 42 6.92 7.44 -10.37
CA VAL A 42 7.40 8.84 -10.40
C VAL A 42 8.17 9.12 -11.68
N GLU A 43 9.14 8.28 -12.02
CA GLU A 43 9.97 8.42 -13.22
C GLU A 43 9.12 8.38 -14.50
N ALA A 44 8.14 7.47 -14.58
CA ALA A 44 7.26 7.37 -15.74
C ALA A 44 6.40 8.65 -15.92
N LEU A 45 5.86 9.17 -14.82
CA LEU A 45 5.07 10.41 -14.83
C LEU A 45 5.92 11.62 -15.19
N ASP A 46 7.15 11.69 -14.70
CA ASP A 46 8.11 12.75 -15.03
C ASP A 46 8.46 12.77 -16.52
N GLN A 47 8.49 11.60 -17.16
CA GLN A 47 8.66 11.46 -18.60
C GLN A 47 7.38 11.73 -19.40
N GLY A 48 6.29 12.11 -18.76
CA GLY A 48 5.02 12.48 -19.41
C GLY A 48 4.12 11.30 -19.76
N ALA A 49 4.24 10.18 -19.06
CA ALA A 49 3.35 9.04 -19.28
C ALA A 49 1.92 9.35 -18.81
N ASP A 50 0.94 9.15 -19.69
CA ASP A 50 -0.49 9.23 -19.35
C ASP A 50 -1.01 7.93 -18.71
N ILE A 51 -0.38 6.80 -19.01
CA ILE A 51 -0.72 5.47 -18.50
C ILE A 51 0.56 4.78 -18.06
N VAL A 52 0.59 4.30 -16.81
CA VAL A 52 1.73 3.59 -16.23
C VAL A 52 1.30 2.16 -15.90
N ILE A 53 1.98 1.18 -16.51
CA ILE A 53 1.79 -0.24 -16.21
C ILE A 53 3.07 -0.74 -15.56
N THR A 54 2.96 -1.18 -14.31
CA THR A 54 4.09 -1.70 -13.54
C THR A 54 4.06 -3.24 -13.50
N GLY A 55 5.19 -3.84 -13.13
CA GLY A 55 5.19 -5.19 -12.59
C GLY A 55 4.56 -5.22 -11.19
N ARG A 56 4.96 -6.19 -10.34
CA ARG A 56 4.48 -6.24 -8.95
C ARG A 56 5.04 -5.04 -8.18
N ALA A 57 4.19 -4.06 -7.92
CA ALA A 57 4.44 -2.98 -6.98
C ALA A 57 3.67 -3.24 -5.67
N THR A 58 4.06 -2.63 -4.58
CA THR A 58 3.22 -2.61 -3.36
C THR A 58 1.94 -1.82 -3.66
N ASP A 59 0.84 -2.24 -3.07
CA ASP A 59 -0.48 -1.70 -3.42
C ASP A 59 -0.56 -0.20 -3.18
N ALA A 60 -0.02 0.27 -2.06
CA ALA A 60 0.06 1.70 -1.75
C ALA A 60 1.00 2.49 -2.68
N ALA A 61 1.90 1.85 -3.43
CA ALA A 61 2.81 2.53 -4.36
C ALA A 61 2.07 3.24 -5.49
N VAL A 62 0.87 2.77 -5.86
CA VAL A 62 0.03 3.41 -6.90
C VAL A 62 -0.58 4.74 -6.43
N VAL A 63 -0.55 5.01 -5.13
CA VAL A 63 -0.94 6.30 -4.52
C VAL A 63 0.31 7.13 -4.21
N ALA A 64 1.31 6.52 -3.57
CA ALA A 64 2.53 7.23 -3.18
C ALA A 64 3.31 7.76 -4.41
N GLY A 65 3.33 7.04 -5.53
CA GLY A 65 4.01 7.47 -6.75
C GLY A 65 3.46 8.78 -7.32
N PRO A 66 2.17 8.84 -7.67
CA PRO A 66 1.56 10.07 -8.14
C PRO A 66 1.64 11.23 -7.13
N ALA A 67 1.52 10.96 -5.82
CA ALA A 67 1.67 11.97 -4.77
C ALA A 67 3.11 12.52 -4.74
N ALA A 68 4.10 11.66 -4.72
CA ALA A 68 5.51 12.06 -4.73
C ALA A 68 5.85 12.88 -5.98
N TRP A 69 5.39 12.46 -7.16
CA TRP A 69 5.54 13.21 -8.39
C TRP A 69 4.85 14.57 -8.34
N ARG A 70 3.60 14.62 -7.89
CA ARG A 70 2.79 15.84 -7.84
C ARG A 70 3.36 16.89 -6.91
N HIS A 71 3.91 16.47 -5.79
CA HIS A 71 4.45 17.35 -4.74
C HIS A 71 5.97 17.53 -4.83
N GLY A 72 6.66 16.82 -5.73
CA GLY A 72 8.09 16.93 -5.93
C GLY A 72 8.91 16.34 -4.78
N TRP A 73 8.38 15.33 -4.08
CA TRP A 73 9.07 14.72 -2.96
C TRP A 73 10.35 14.00 -3.40
N GLN A 74 11.29 13.98 -2.47
CA GLN A 74 12.55 13.24 -2.62
C GLN A 74 12.47 11.90 -1.87
N ARG A 75 13.48 11.04 -2.08
CA ARG A 75 13.51 9.71 -1.46
C ARG A 75 13.65 9.73 0.07
N ASP A 76 14.01 10.85 0.65
CA ASP A 76 14.20 11.08 2.08
C ASP A 76 13.11 11.97 2.72
N ASP A 77 12.04 12.27 1.97
CA ASP A 77 10.83 12.90 2.52
C ASP A 77 9.96 11.85 3.24
N TRP A 78 10.56 11.23 4.29
CA TRP A 78 10.02 10.03 4.95
C TRP A 78 8.61 10.20 5.49
N ASP A 79 8.30 11.33 6.12
CA ASP A 79 6.99 11.57 6.72
C ASP A 79 5.91 11.70 5.66
N ALA A 80 6.19 12.41 4.57
CA ALA A 80 5.26 12.58 3.47
C ALA A 80 5.01 11.25 2.72
N LEU A 81 6.09 10.49 2.46
CA LEU A 81 5.99 9.17 1.86
C LEU A 81 5.19 8.20 2.74
N ALA A 82 5.45 8.20 4.07
CA ALA A 82 4.72 7.36 5.01
C ALA A 82 3.24 7.68 5.04
N GLY A 83 2.86 8.97 5.02
CA GLY A 83 1.46 9.38 4.96
C GLY A 83 0.77 8.96 3.67
N ALA A 84 1.42 9.09 2.52
CA ALA A 84 0.88 8.62 1.24
C ALA A 84 0.73 7.09 1.19
N ILE A 85 1.66 6.34 1.79
CA ILE A 85 1.53 4.88 1.94
C ILE A 85 0.32 4.53 2.81
N VAL A 86 0.10 5.25 3.91
CA VAL A 86 -1.09 5.05 4.76
C VAL A 86 -2.38 5.33 3.98
N ALA A 87 -2.45 6.45 3.26
CA ALA A 87 -3.59 6.77 2.40
C ALA A 87 -3.83 5.69 1.35
N GLY A 88 -2.77 5.22 0.70
CA GLY A 88 -2.82 4.14 -0.29
C GLY A 88 -3.36 2.84 0.29
N HIS A 89 -2.86 2.43 1.46
CA HIS A 89 -3.34 1.25 2.16
C HIS A 89 -4.83 1.34 2.54
N VAL A 90 -5.30 2.53 2.90
CA VAL A 90 -6.72 2.73 3.20
C VAL A 90 -7.61 2.54 1.98
N ILE A 91 -7.21 3.04 0.80
CA ILE A 91 -8.11 3.06 -0.37
C ILE A 91 -7.93 1.89 -1.32
N GLU A 92 -6.85 1.12 -1.23
CA GLU A 92 -6.51 0.05 -2.20
C GLU A 92 -7.58 -1.02 -2.36
N CYS A 93 -8.20 -1.43 -1.25
CA CYS A 93 -9.22 -2.47 -1.24
C CYS A 93 -10.66 -1.94 -1.45
N GLY A 94 -10.79 -0.72 -1.95
CA GLY A 94 -12.07 -0.13 -2.32
C GLY A 94 -13.08 -0.14 -1.17
N ALA A 95 -14.22 -0.79 -1.37
CA ALA A 95 -15.33 -0.79 -0.42
C ALA A 95 -15.03 -1.40 0.96
N GLN A 96 -13.87 -2.00 1.18
CA GLN A 96 -13.47 -2.43 2.53
C GLN A 96 -13.38 -1.24 3.49
N ALA A 97 -12.78 -0.13 3.05
CA ALA A 97 -12.65 1.07 3.87
C ALA A 97 -13.98 1.80 4.12
N THR A 98 -15.02 1.49 3.35
CA THR A 98 -16.37 2.07 3.52
C THR A 98 -17.34 1.13 4.23
N GLY A 99 -16.83 0.09 4.88
CA GLY A 99 -17.60 -0.81 5.73
C GLY A 99 -17.52 -2.29 5.40
N GLY A 100 -17.00 -2.66 4.22
CA GLY A 100 -16.92 -4.08 3.80
C GLY A 100 -15.99 -4.92 4.67
N ASN A 101 -15.06 -4.30 5.40
CA ASN A 101 -14.13 -4.95 6.34
C ASN A 101 -14.45 -4.62 7.81
N TYR A 102 -15.56 -3.95 8.07
CA TYR A 102 -15.91 -3.48 9.41
C TYR A 102 -16.73 -4.53 10.17
N SER A 103 -16.21 -5.00 11.31
CA SER A 103 -16.87 -6.04 12.11
C SER A 103 -18.26 -5.66 12.61
N PHE A 104 -18.52 -4.36 12.81
CA PHE A 104 -19.81 -3.85 13.21
C PHE A 104 -20.64 -3.33 12.02
N PHE A 105 -20.52 -3.97 10.88
CA PHE A 105 -21.16 -3.57 9.62
C PHE A 105 -22.70 -3.40 9.74
N THR A 106 -23.33 -4.02 10.72
CA THR A 106 -24.77 -3.87 11.00
C THR A 106 -25.14 -2.49 11.54
N GLU A 107 -24.15 -1.68 11.94
CA GLU A 107 -24.35 -0.28 12.38
C GLU A 107 -24.38 0.69 11.19
N ILE A 108 -24.00 0.22 9.98
CA ILE A 108 -24.02 1.02 8.75
C ILE A 108 -25.40 0.88 8.10
N ASP A 109 -26.07 2.01 7.88
CA ASP A 109 -27.45 2.05 7.40
C ASP A 109 -27.66 1.38 6.05
N ASP A 110 -26.72 1.53 5.11
CA ASP A 110 -26.84 0.96 3.76
C ASP A 110 -25.47 0.45 3.25
N LEU A 111 -25.38 -0.84 3.02
CA LEU A 111 -24.23 -1.51 2.40
C LEU A 111 -24.58 -2.14 1.03
N THR A 112 -25.76 -1.84 0.47
CA THR A 112 -26.21 -2.42 -0.81
C THR A 112 -25.29 -2.02 -1.97
N TYR A 113 -24.88 -0.76 -2.00
CA TYR A 113 -23.92 -0.21 -2.96
C TYR A 113 -22.87 0.64 -2.22
N PRO A 114 -21.96 0.00 -1.50
CA PRO A 114 -20.94 0.74 -0.77
C PRO A 114 -20.07 1.50 -1.77
N GLY A 115 -19.89 2.79 -1.50
CA GLY A 115 -19.03 3.63 -2.31
C GLY A 115 -17.56 3.27 -2.13
N PHE A 116 -16.77 3.43 -3.16
CA PHE A 116 -15.33 3.35 -3.03
C PHE A 116 -14.79 4.61 -2.35
N PRO A 117 -13.76 4.47 -1.51
CA PRO A 117 -13.10 5.61 -0.91
C PRO A 117 -12.26 6.37 -1.94
N TRP A 118 -12.04 7.63 -1.66
CA TRP A 118 -11.01 8.46 -2.30
C TRP A 118 -10.10 9.06 -1.23
N ALA A 119 -8.90 9.42 -1.61
CA ALA A 119 -7.95 10.12 -0.76
C ALA A 119 -7.47 11.40 -1.45
N GLU A 120 -7.48 12.51 -0.72
CA GLU A 120 -6.79 13.74 -1.08
C GLU A 120 -5.51 13.81 -0.26
N VAL A 121 -4.35 13.71 -0.93
CA VAL A 121 -3.04 13.68 -0.29
C VAL A 121 -2.39 15.05 -0.41
N PHE A 122 -1.97 15.64 0.71
CA PHE A 122 -1.34 16.95 0.76
C PHE A 122 0.19 16.88 0.70
N ALA A 123 0.81 18.05 0.50
CA ALA A 123 2.26 18.15 0.30
C ALA A 123 3.10 17.70 1.53
N ASP A 124 2.53 17.71 2.72
CA ASP A 124 3.14 17.23 3.95
C ASP A 124 2.89 15.73 4.22
N GLY A 125 2.17 15.04 3.31
CA GLY A 125 1.81 13.63 3.44
C GLY A 125 0.52 13.38 4.22
N SER A 126 -0.07 14.39 4.85
CA SER A 126 -1.39 14.24 5.45
C SER A 126 -2.45 13.95 4.37
N SER A 127 -3.57 13.35 4.76
CA SER A 127 -4.63 13.03 3.80
C SER A 127 -6.02 13.17 4.40
N ILE A 128 -6.97 13.45 3.52
CA ILE A 128 -8.40 13.34 3.80
C ILE A 128 -8.94 12.14 3.06
N ILE A 129 -9.62 11.27 3.79
CA ILE A 129 -10.32 10.11 3.22
C ILE A 129 -11.80 10.42 3.15
N GLY A 130 -12.41 10.16 2.02
CA GLY A 130 -13.83 10.35 1.82
C GLY A 130 -14.43 9.32 0.85
N LYS A 131 -15.71 9.45 0.57
CA LYS A 131 -16.41 8.71 -0.48
C LYS A 131 -17.36 9.62 -1.23
N HIS A 132 -17.83 9.18 -2.39
CA HIS A 132 -18.79 9.97 -3.17
C HIS A 132 -20.17 10.00 -2.53
N ASP A 133 -20.82 11.16 -2.58
CA ASP A 133 -22.20 11.33 -2.15
C ASP A 133 -23.17 10.41 -2.91
N GLY A 134 -24.24 10.01 -2.24
CA GLY A 134 -25.25 9.13 -2.84
C GLY A 134 -24.87 7.67 -2.99
N THR A 135 -23.72 7.26 -2.46
CA THR A 135 -23.30 5.85 -2.32
C THR A 135 -23.54 5.35 -0.90
N GLY A 136 -23.77 4.04 -0.75
CA GLY A 136 -23.82 3.38 0.55
C GLY A 136 -22.43 3.27 1.21
N GLY A 137 -22.39 2.62 2.35
CA GLY A 137 -21.19 2.56 3.18
C GLY A 137 -20.94 3.84 3.97
N GLU A 138 -19.93 3.82 4.81
CA GLU A 138 -19.59 4.92 5.72
C GLU A 138 -18.07 5.10 5.80
N ILE A 139 -17.63 6.34 5.88
CA ILE A 139 -16.28 6.70 6.31
C ILE A 139 -16.36 7.14 7.77
N SER A 140 -15.85 6.32 8.65
CA SER A 140 -15.80 6.57 10.10
C SER A 140 -14.46 6.13 10.67
N ILE A 141 -14.18 6.52 11.90
CA ILE A 141 -13.01 6.03 12.65
C ILE A 141 -13.00 4.49 12.66
N GLY A 142 -14.17 3.87 12.86
CA GLY A 142 -14.28 2.41 12.89
C GLY A 142 -13.94 1.73 11.57
N THR A 143 -14.52 2.21 10.47
CA THR A 143 -14.29 1.62 9.14
C THR A 143 -12.84 1.82 8.68
N ILE A 144 -12.28 3.01 8.91
CA ILE A 144 -10.89 3.31 8.55
C ILE A 144 -9.91 2.54 9.44
N THR A 145 -10.14 2.45 10.75
CA THR A 145 -9.30 1.65 11.65
C THR A 145 -9.30 0.17 11.24
N SER A 146 -10.45 -0.38 10.87
CA SER A 146 -10.55 -1.76 10.40
C SER A 146 -9.68 -2.00 9.17
N GLN A 147 -9.67 -1.05 8.24
CA GLN A 147 -8.83 -1.12 7.04
C GLN A 147 -7.35 -0.92 7.37
N LEU A 148 -7.01 0.01 8.26
CA LEU A 148 -5.62 0.23 8.69
C LEU A 148 -5.00 -1.02 9.33
N LEU A 149 -5.79 -1.80 10.05
CA LEU A 149 -5.33 -3.05 10.69
C LEU A 149 -5.33 -4.25 9.74
N TYR A 150 -5.95 -4.13 8.58
CA TYR A 150 -6.04 -5.20 7.60
C TYR A 150 -4.64 -5.55 7.06
N GLU A 151 -4.28 -6.83 7.11
CA GLU A 151 -2.99 -7.38 6.68
C GLU A 151 -1.74 -6.85 7.44
N ILE A 152 -1.91 -5.95 8.40
CA ILE A 152 -0.80 -5.40 9.20
C ILE A 152 -0.66 -6.18 10.50
N GLN A 153 0.52 -6.75 10.75
CA GLN A 153 0.79 -7.60 11.91
C GLN A 153 1.49 -6.88 13.07
N SER A 154 1.95 -5.65 12.85
CA SER A 154 2.70 -4.88 13.85
C SER A 154 2.46 -3.38 13.67
N GLU A 155 3.03 -2.56 14.55
CA GLU A 155 3.01 -1.11 14.42
C GLU A 155 3.82 -0.58 13.22
N ARG A 156 4.58 -1.45 12.55
CA ARG A 156 5.43 -1.10 11.41
C ARG A 156 4.89 -1.72 10.13
N TYR A 157 4.51 -0.90 9.20
CA TYR A 157 4.14 -1.30 7.86
C TYR A 157 5.32 -1.13 6.92
N LEU A 158 5.92 -2.25 6.54
CA LEU A 158 7.14 -2.27 5.73
C LEU A 158 6.79 -2.11 4.25
N ASN A 159 7.31 -1.07 3.63
CA ASN A 159 7.22 -0.85 2.18
C ASN A 159 8.62 -0.62 1.61
N PRO A 160 8.85 -0.84 0.29
CA PRO A 160 10.15 -0.63 -0.32
C PRO A 160 10.68 0.81 -0.22
N ASP A 161 9.77 1.79 -0.13
CA ASP A 161 10.11 3.21 -0.13
C ASP A 161 10.28 3.75 1.28
N VAL A 162 9.48 3.31 2.23
CA VAL A 162 9.45 3.81 3.61
C VAL A 162 8.80 2.78 4.54
N VAL A 163 9.13 2.85 5.82
CA VAL A 163 8.43 2.13 6.88
C VAL A 163 7.49 3.10 7.58
N SER A 164 6.18 2.89 7.39
CA SER A 164 5.16 3.70 8.07
C SER A 164 4.92 3.16 9.49
N ARG A 165 4.81 4.07 10.46
CA ARG A 165 4.53 3.74 11.85
C ARG A 165 3.06 4.03 12.19
N PHE A 166 2.27 2.97 12.37
CA PHE A 166 0.82 3.08 12.60
C PHE A 166 0.46 3.50 14.03
N ASP A 167 1.38 3.32 14.97
CA ASP A 167 1.23 3.78 16.36
C ASP A 167 1.35 5.31 16.52
N THR A 168 1.70 6.03 15.46
CA THR A 168 1.83 7.50 15.47
C THR A 168 0.79 8.22 14.62
N ILE A 169 -0.18 7.51 14.03
CA ILE A 169 -1.27 8.10 13.25
C ILE A 169 -2.17 8.94 14.18
N GLN A 170 -2.51 10.14 13.74
CA GLN A 170 -3.37 11.10 14.47
C GLN A 170 -4.63 11.40 13.67
#